data_976027ae3974ad74cd59a3eb7a5d6dea
#
_entry.id   976027ae3974ad74cd59a3eb7a5d6dea
#
_cell.length_a   1.000
_cell.length_b   1.000
_cell.length_c   1.000
_cell.angle_alpha   90.00
_cell.angle_beta   90.00
_cell.angle_gamma   90.00
#
_symmetry.space_group_name_H-M   'P 1'
#
loop_
_entity.id
_entity.type
_entity.pdbx_description
1 polymer ?
#
loop_
_entity_poly.entity_id
_entity_poly.type
_entity_poly.pdbx_seq_one_letter_code
_entity_poly.pdbx_strand_id
1 'polypeptide(L)' 'MFLYISSTFTLYSSDSKVVHLTDANFKKMVLDSDELWMVEFYAPWCGHCKSLAPEYDKAAKALNGVIRLGAVDMTQH' A
#
# COMPACT_ATOMS: atom_id res chain seq x y z
N MET A 1 18.52 -26.74 11.18
CA MET A 1 17.16 -26.18 11.35
C MET A 1 16.87 -25.23 10.22
N PHE A 2 15.76 -25.42 9.58
CA PHE A 2 15.35 -24.55 8.50
C PHE A 2 14.40 -23.48 9.05
N LEU A 3 14.82 -22.24 8.96
CA LEU A 3 13.99 -21.13 9.40
C LEU A 3 13.30 -20.53 8.18
N TYR A 4 12.03 -20.76 8.11
CA TYR A 4 11.22 -20.18 7.06
C TYR A 4 10.69 -18.83 7.53
N ILE A 5 11.18 -17.78 6.90
CA ILE A 5 10.64 -16.46 7.14
C ILE A 5 9.73 -16.12 5.98
N SER A 6 8.45 -16.15 6.22
CA SER A 6 7.50 -15.66 5.25
C SER A 6 7.58 -14.15 5.28
N SER A 7 8.52 -13.59 4.54
CA SER A 7 8.59 -12.16 4.43
C SER A 7 7.80 -11.74 3.21
N THR A 8 6.64 -11.19 3.44
CA THR A 8 6.03 -10.33 2.46
C THR A 8 6.82 -9.05 2.49
N PHE A 9 7.68 -8.89 1.51
CA PHE A 9 8.38 -7.63 1.36
C PHE A 9 7.35 -6.57 0.98
N THR A 10 7.28 -5.50 1.74
CA THR A 10 6.41 -4.38 1.44
C THR A 10 7.22 -3.10 1.34
N LEU A 11 6.80 -2.18 0.48
CA LEU A 11 7.42 -0.87 0.34
C LEU A 11 7.04 0.08 1.49
N TYR A 12 5.98 -0.23 2.21
CA TYR A 12 5.45 0.63 3.26
C TYR A 12 5.40 -0.11 4.59
N SER A 13 5.85 0.56 5.65
CA SER A 13 5.83 -0.03 6.98
C SER A 13 4.40 -0.06 7.54
N SER A 14 4.20 -0.84 8.59
CA SER A 14 2.87 -0.98 9.19
C SER A 14 2.36 0.30 9.84
N ASP A 15 3.24 1.23 10.19
CA ASP A 15 2.85 2.52 10.78
C ASP A 15 2.72 3.63 9.73
N SER A 16 2.93 3.32 8.47
CA SER A 16 2.69 4.25 7.37
C SER A 16 1.20 4.57 7.26
N LYS A 17 0.88 5.77 6.79
CA LYS A 17 -0.49 6.15 6.49
C LYS A 17 -0.97 5.57 5.15
N VAL A 18 -0.09 4.97 4.38
CA VAL A 18 -0.48 4.22 3.17
C VAL A 18 -1.15 2.93 3.61
N VAL A 19 -2.37 2.71 3.15
CA VAL A 19 -3.16 1.54 3.53
C VAL A 19 -2.76 0.35 2.67
N HIS A 20 -2.43 -0.76 3.30
CA HIS A 20 -2.15 -2.00 2.57
C HIS A 20 -3.45 -2.61 2.10
N LEU A 21 -3.66 -2.58 0.79
CA LEU A 21 -4.86 -3.13 0.18
C LEU A 21 -4.59 -4.53 -0.36
N THR A 22 -5.54 -5.40 -0.14
CA THR A 22 -5.48 -6.80 -0.56
C THR A 22 -6.77 -7.14 -1.28
N ASP A 23 -6.81 -8.28 -1.94
CA ASP A 23 -8.06 -8.78 -2.53
C ASP A 23 -9.12 -9.05 -1.46
N ALA A 24 -8.72 -9.28 -0.22
CA ALA A 24 -9.67 -9.50 0.87
C ALA A 24 -10.32 -8.19 1.36
N ASN A 25 -9.64 -7.05 1.28
CA ASN A 25 -10.16 -5.80 1.84
C ASN A 25 -10.46 -4.70 0.83
N PHE A 26 -10.06 -4.86 -0.44
CA PHE A 26 -10.14 -3.80 -1.45
C PHE A 26 -11.58 -3.33 -1.65
N LYS A 27 -12.50 -4.25 -1.86
CA LYS A 27 -13.89 -3.89 -2.12
C LYS A 27 -14.47 -3.11 -0.96
N LYS A 28 -14.29 -3.61 0.26
CA LYS A 28 -14.87 -3.00 1.44
C LYS A 28 -14.26 -1.64 1.74
N MET A 29 -12.94 -1.52 1.63
CA MET A 29 -12.27 -0.29 2.00
C MET A 29 -12.33 0.78 0.93
N VAL A 30 -12.29 0.40 -0.35
CA VAL A 30 -12.22 1.35 -1.45
C VAL A 30 -13.55 1.49 -2.16
N LEU A 31 -14.09 0.38 -2.68
CA LEU A 31 -15.28 0.46 -3.54
C LEU A 31 -16.55 0.80 -2.77
N ASP A 32 -16.66 0.35 -1.53
CA ASP A 32 -17.83 0.61 -0.69
C ASP A 32 -17.67 1.87 0.16
N SER A 33 -16.61 2.64 -0.05
CA SER A 33 -16.29 3.83 0.72
C SER A 33 -16.82 5.08 0.04
N ASP A 34 -17.19 6.07 0.85
CA ASP A 34 -17.54 7.41 0.36
C ASP A 34 -16.32 8.33 0.25
N GLU A 35 -15.16 7.85 0.68
CA GLU A 35 -13.94 8.65 0.70
C GLU A 35 -13.27 8.64 -0.66
N LEU A 36 -12.46 9.68 -0.91
CA LEU A 36 -11.58 9.71 -2.07
C LEU A 36 -10.36 8.82 -1.80
N TRP A 37 -10.04 8.00 -2.78
CA TRP A 37 -8.91 7.09 -2.70
C TRP A 37 -7.96 7.30 -3.88
N MET A 38 -6.67 7.25 -3.59
CA MET A 38 -5.63 7.09 -4.59
C MET A 38 -5.00 5.73 -4.34
N VAL A 39 -4.94 4.88 -5.35
CA VAL A 39 -4.44 3.51 -5.20
C VAL A 39 -3.26 3.30 -6.12
N GLU A 40 -2.16 2.85 -5.54
CA GLU A 40 -0.97 2.46 -6.28
C GLU A 40 -0.95 0.94 -6.42
N PHE A 41 -0.72 0.45 -7.62
CA PHE A 41 -0.47 -0.96 -7.88
C PHE A 41 1.01 -1.14 -8.12
N TYR A 42 1.68 -1.92 -7.30
CA TYR A 42 3.13 -2.00 -7.35
C TYR A 42 3.61 -3.45 -7.26
N ALA A 43 4.91 -3.62 -7.58
CA ALA A 43 5.64 -4.85 -7.31
C ALA A 43 6.86 -4.50 -6.46
N PRO A 44 7.21 -5.31 -5.46
CA PRO A 44 8.33 -4.97 -4.55
C PRO A 44 9.66 -4.80 -5.25
N TRP A 45 9.86 -5.46 -6.41
CA TRP A 45 11.10 -5.38 -7.19
C TRP A 45 11.11 -4.24 -8.20
N CYS A 46 10.04 -3.47 -8.27
CA CYS A 46 9.94 -2.37 -9.23
C CYS A 46 10.76 -1.18 -8.74
N GLY A 47 11.81 -0.82 -9.46
CA GLY A 47 12.68 0.30 -9.09
C GLY A 47 11.96 1.64 -9.02
N HIS A 48 11.07 1.90 -9.97
CA HIS A 48 10.28 3.13 -9.98
C HIS A 48 9.35 3.19 -8.78
N CYS A 49 8.73 2.07 -8.43
CA CYS A 49 7.87 1.99 -7.25
C CYS A 49 8.65 2.29 -5.97
N LYS A 50 9.89 1.77 -5.88
CA LYS A 50 10.75 2.03 -4.73
C LYS A 50 11.11 3.50 -4.62
N SER A 51 11.37 4.15 -5.75
CA SER A 51 11.68 5.57 -5.77
C SER A 51 10.48 6.42 -5.39
N LEU A 52 9.29 5.99 -5.76
CA LEU A 52 8.05 6.70 -5.45
C LEU A 52 7.65 6.54 -3.99
N ALA A 53 7.97 5.41 -3.36
CA ALA A 53 7.45 5.07 -2.04
C ALA A 53 7.65 6.16 -0.98
N PRO A 54 8.82 6.79 -0.83
CA PRO A 54 8.96 7.86 0.17
C PRO A 54 8.05 9.05 -0.08
N GLU A 55 7.87 9.43 -1.33
CA GLU A 55 7.00 10.54 -1.68
C GLU A 55 5.53 10.18 -1.49
N TYR A 56 5.16 8.96 -1.83
CA TYR A 56 3.81 8.47 -1.64
C TYR A 56 3.45 8.41 -0.16
N ASP A 57 4.41 7.98 0.66
CA ASP A 57 4.25 7.93 2.11
C ASP A 57 4.05 9.34 2.69
N LYS A 58 4.82 10.31 2.23
CA LYS A 58 4.66 11.71 2.63
C LYS A 58 3.30 12.25 2.23
N ALA A 59 2.86 11.94 1.01
CA ALA A 59 1.55 12.38 0.52
C ALA A 59 0.42 11.79 1.36
N ALA A 60 0.53 10.52 1.72
CA ALA A 60 -0.47 9.86 2.56
C ALA A 60 -0.61 10.56 3.91
N LYS A 61 0.51 10.96 4.48
CA LYS A 61 0.53 11.67 5.76
C LYS A 61 -0.04 13.08 5.62
N ALA A 62 0.36 13.79 4.58
CA ALA A 62 -0.09 15.16 4.34
C ALA A 62 -1.58 15.25 4.03
N LEU A 63 -2.12 14.25 3.33
CA LEU A 63 -3.51 14.22 2.88
C LEU A 63 -4.41 13.43 3.81
N ASN A 64 -3.90 12.99 4.94
CA ASN A 64 -4.66 12.22 5.91
C ASN A 64 -5.93 12.98 6.32
N GLY A 65 -7.07 12.33 6.17
CA GLY A 65 -8.36 12.95 6.44
C GLY A 65 -9.01 13.61 5.24
N VAL A 66 -8.27 13.77 4.12
CA VAL A 66 -8.80 14.38 2.89
C VAL A 66 -8.88 13.32 1.79
N ILE A 67 -7.75 12.67 1.51
CA ILE A 67 -7.66 11.59 0.52
C ILE A 67 -6.96 10.43 1.21
N ARG A 68 -7.49 9.23 1.02
CA ARG A 68 -6.82 8.03 1.51
C ARG A 68 -5.95 7.45 0.41
N LEU A 69 -4.72 7.12 0.77
CA LEU A 69 -3.77 6.53 -0.16
C LEU A 69 -3.59 5.07 0.20
N GLY A 70 -3.77 4.22 -0.79
CA GLY A 70 -3.61 2.79 -0.62
C GLY A 70 -2.61 2.23 -1.61
N ALA A 71 -2.12 1.04 -1.34
CA ALA A 71 -1.17 0.36 -2.20
C ALA A 71 -1.49 -1.13 -2.26
N VAL A 72 -1.46 -1.68 -3.47
CA VAL A 72 -1.68 -3.09 -3.73
C VAL A 72 -0.40 -3.70 -4.26
N ASP A 73 0.09 -4.73 -3.60
CA ASP A 73 1.20 -5.53 -4.10
C ASP A 73 0.64 -6.52 -5.12
N MET A 74 0.89 -6.25 -6.39
CA MET A 74 0.35 -7.06 -7.49
C MET A 74 0.96 -8.46 -7.56
N THR A 75 2.05 -8.70 -6.85
CA THR A 75 2.65 -10.03 -6.80
C THR A 75 1.90 -10.97 -5.86
N GLN A 76 1.03 -10.44 -5.02
CA GLN A 76 0.30 -11.21 -4.01
C GLN A 76 -1.22 -11.13 -4.17
N HIS A 77 -1.69 -10.18 -4.92
CA HIS A 77 -3.14 -9.94 -5.01
C HIS A 77 -3.63 -9.67 -6.43
#